data_7b6969ed9d0a9242bf83a62fec82e421
#
_entry.id   7b6969ed9d0a9242bf83a62fec82e421
#
_cell.length_a   1.000
_cell.length_b   1.000
_cell.length_c   1.000
_cell.angle_alpha   90.00
_cell.angle_beta   90.00
_cell.angle_gamma   90.00
#
_symmetry.space_group_name_H-M   'P 1'
#
loop_
_entity.id
_entity.type
_entity.pdbx_description
1 polymer ?
#
loop_
_entity_poly.entity_id
_entity_poly.type
_entity_poly.pdbx_seq_one_letter_code
_entity_poly.pdbx_strand_id
1 'polypeptide(L)'
;MAKITLSKLRHSYYPKPASRDDYALKEIDLDWNDGGAYALLGPSGCGKSTLLNIISGLLHPSEGRILFDDQDVTDLPPDQRNIAQVFQFPVIYDTMSVFDNLAFPLRNRGVVEPQVTARVHDIAEMLDVTDMLSTRASGLSPDNKQKISMGRGLVRDDVNVVMFDEPLTVIDPHLKWKLRSKLKELHQKVRATMIYVTHDQTEALTFADQVVVMQDGEIVQIGTPVELFERPQHTFVGHFIGSPGMNILPCDIRDGHAFLAGQPVELEGAIRPGDGKAELGIRPEFVSLSDTGLPATVRKVSDVGRHNVIETMVADMSVKAVSEKRAPEQGAQVHLNFMPHQTRLYRDGWIATEARA
;
A
#
# COMPACT_ATOMS: atom_id res chain seq x y z
N MET A 1 -10.61 -21.23 -2.50
CA MET A 1 -9.71 -20.09 -2.60
C MET A 1 -8.38 -20.57 -2.07
N ALA A 2 -7.28 -19.86 -2.29
CA ALA A 2 -5.98 -20.47 -2.07
C ALA A 2 -5.07 -19.58 -1.23
N LYS A 3 -4.22 -20.20 -0.39
CA LYS A 3 -3.01 -19.60 0.14
C LYS A 3 -2.06 -19.37 -1.04
N ILE A 4 -1.38 -18.23 -1.08
CA ILE A 4 -0.39 -17.92 -2.12
C ILE A 4 0.98 -17.87 -1.48
N THR A 5 1.89 -18.70 -1.96
CA THR A 5 3.28 -18.74 -1.51
C THR A 5 4.21 -18.36 -2.66
N LEU A 6 5.03 -17.34 -2.45
CA LEU A 6 6.13 -16.95 -3.32
C LEU A 6 7.43 -17.42 -2.67
N SER A 7 8.19 -18.26 -3.34
CA SER A 7 9.44 -18.80 -2.81
C SER A 7 10.62 -18.40 -3.69
N LYS A 8 11.54 -17.62 -3.12
CA LYS A 8 12.78 -17.12 -3.76
C LYS A 8 12.52 -16.53 -5.15
N LEU A 9 11.39 -15.83 -5.27
CA LEU A 9 10.93 -15.28 -6.54
C LEU A 9 11.82 -14.12 -6.97
N ARG A 10 12.34 -14.19 -8.20
CA ARG A 10 13.12 -13.12 -8.83
C ARG A 10 12.68 -12.92 -10.26
N HIS A 11 12.81 -11.69 -10.75
CA HIS A 11 12.57 -11.42 -12.15
C HIS A 11 13.45 -10.30 -12.69
N SER A 12 14.07 -10.57 -13.83
CA SER A 12 14.79 -9.58 -14.64
C SER A 12 14.23 -9.60 -16.07
N TYR A 13 14.03 -8.43 -16.64
CA TYR A 13 13.73 -8.29 -18.08
C TYR A 13 14.95 -8.47 -18.97
N TYR A 14 16.16 -8.53 -18.37
CA TYR A 14 17.39 -8.83 -19.08
C TYR A 14 17.63 -10.34 -19.13
N PRO A 15 17.94 -10.91 -20.30
CA PRO A 15 18.17 -12.36 -20.42
C PRO A 15 19.35 -12.89 -19.58
N LYS A 16 20.32 -12.01 -19.26
CA LYS A 16 21.49 -12.31 -18.43
C LYS A 16 21.74 -11.12 -17.52
N PRO A 17 21.10 -11.07 -16.35
CA PRO A 17 21.37 -10.01 -15.38
C PRO A 17 22.82 -10.12 -14.89
N ALA A 18 23.54 -9.00 -14.88
CA ALA A 18 24.94 -8.93 -14.47
C ALA A 18 25.08 -8.49 -13.00
N SER A 19 24.08 -7.80 -12.48
CA SER A 19 24.07 -7.24 -11.13
C SER A 19 22.70 -7.39 -10.46
N ARG A 20 22.65 -7.14 -9.15
CA ARG A 20 21.39 -7.10 -8.39
C ARG A 20 20.42 -6.03 -8.92
N ASP A 21 20.94 -4.94 -9.46
CA ASP A 21 20.14 -3.81 -9.96
C ASP A 21 19.48 -4.08 -11.30
N ASP A 22 19.88 -5.14 -12.00
CA ASP A 22 19.24 -5.60 -13.24
C ASP A 22 17.91 -6.34 -12.97
N TYR A 23 17.59 -6.63 -11.72
CA TYR A 23 16.37 -7.31 -11.34
C TYR A 23 15.25 -6.29 -11.04
N ALA A 24 14.15 -6.40 -11.78
CA ALA A 24 12.92 -5.66 -11.50
C ALA A 24 12.22 -6.17 -10.23
N LEU A 25 12.39 -7.46 -9.92
CA LEU A 25 12.08 -8.06 -8.63
C LEU A 25 13.33 -8.78 -8.13
N LYS A 26 13.84 -8.34 -7.02
CA LYS A 26 14.90 -9.00 -6.27
C LYS A 26 14.29 -10.19 -5.50
N GLU A 27 15.06 -10.88 -4.68
CA GLU A 27 14.53 -12.08 -4.02
C GLU A 27 13.34 -11.77 -3.10
N ILE A 28 12.21 -12.41 -3.40
CA ILE A 28 10.96 -12.27 -2.66
C ILE A 28 10.55 -13.63 -2.11
N ASP A 29 10.43 -13.73 -0.80
CA ASP A 29 9.75 -14.80 -0.08
C ASP A 29 8.53 -14.20 0.63
N LEU A 30 7.33 -14.72 0.34
CA LEU A 30 6.09 -14.15 0.84
C LEU A 30 4.98 -15.19 0.90
N ASP A 31 4.26 -15.21 2.01
CA ASP A 31 3.06 -16.02 2.20
C ASP A 31 1.84 -15.12 2.40
N TRP A 32 0.79 -15.35 1.62
CA TRP A 32 -0.54 -14.79 1.81
C TRP A 32 -1.54 -15.88 2.15
N ASN A 33 -2.17 -15.75 3.31
CA ASN A 33 -3.16 -16.72 3.76
C ASN A 33 -4.43 -16.66 2.92
N ASP A 34 -5.13 -17.79 2.81
CA ASP A 34 -6.44 -17.85 2.16
C ASP A 34 -7.43 -16.90 2.80
N GLY A 35 -8.22 -16.24 1.96
CA GLY A 35 -9.30 -15.34 2.37
C GLY A 35 -8.86 -13.98 2.95
N GLY A 36 -7.59 -13.62 2.90
CA GLY A 36 -7.07 -12.34 3.37
C GLY A 36 -7.17 -11.22 2.32
N ALA A 37 -7.27 -9.98 2.80
CA ALA A 37 -7.13 -8.77 1.99
C ALA A 37 -5.70 -8.22 2.09
N TYR A 38 -5.00 -8.17 1.00
CA TYR A 38 -3.60 -7.73 0.92
C TYR A 38 -3.46 -6.52 0.01
N ALA A 39 -2.57 -5.60 0.36
CA ALA A 39 -2.19 -4.53 -0.55
C ALA A 39 -0.69 -4.59 -0.87
N LEU A 40 -0.35 -4.35 -2.14
CA LEU A 40 1.02 -4.04 -2.58
C LEU A 40 1.13 -2.53 -2.71
N LEU A 41 1.94 -1.92 -1.88
CA LEU A 41 2.10 -0.47 -1.79
C LEU A 41 3.56 -0.08 -2.06
N GLY A 42 3.78 0.96 -2.83
CA GLY A 42 5.11 1.50 -3.11
C GLY A 42 5.11 2.49 -4.27
N PRO A 43 6.21 3.20 -4.50
CA PRO A 43 6.33 4.17 -5.57
C PRO A 43 6.19 3.53 -6.96
N SER A 44 5.94 4.34 -7.97
CA SER A 44 5.91 3.87 -9.35
C SER A 44 7.27 3.26 -9.74
N GLY A 45 7.23 2.12 -10.46
CA GLY A 45 8.44 1.42 -10.90
C GLY A 45 9.09 0.49 -9.87
N CYS A 46 8.58 0.37 -8.64
CA CYS A 46 9.17 -0.53 -7.63
C CYS A 46 8.88 -2.04 -7.82
N GLY A 47 8.22 -2.45 -8.91
CA GLY A 47 8.00 -3.87 -9.23
C GLY A 47 6.60 -4.42 -8.94
N LYS A 48 5.64 -3.64 -8.42
CA LYS A 48 4.29 -4.12 -8.05
C LYS A 48 3.54 -4.82 -9.19
N SER A 49 3.41 -4.15 -10.34
CA SER A 49 2.71 -4.72 -11.51
C SER A 49 3.49 -5.90 -12.10
N THR A 50 4.83 -5.90 -12.02
CA THR A 50 5.66 -7.06 -12.40
C THR A 50 5.31 -8.26 -11.53
N LEU A 51 5.26 -8.08 -10.20
CA LEU A 51 4.88 -9.14 -9.26
C LEU A 51 3.45 -9.64 -9.53
N LEU A 52 2.50 -8.73 -9.74
CA LEU A 52 1.11 -9.08 -10.05
C LEU A 52 1.01 -9.91 -11.36
N ASN A 53 1.73 -9.50 -12.42
CA ASN A 53 1.76 -10.20 -13.69
C ASN A 53 2.39 -11.59 -13.58
N ILE A 54 3.36 -11.77 -12.68
CA ILE A 54 3.96 -13.07 -12.41
C ILE A 54 2.96 -13.96 -11.65
N ILE A 55 2.26 -13.46 -10.65
CA ILE A 55 1.23 -14.21 -9.90
C ILE A 55 0.08 -14.60 -10.83
N SER A 56 -0.30 -13.72 -11.75
CA SER A 56 -1.37 -14.01 -12.72
C SER A 56 -0.97 -14.99 -13.83
N GLY A 57 0.33 -15.23 -14.05
CA GLY A 57 0.85 -16.04 -15.14
C GLY A 57 0.94 -15.32 -16.48
N LEU A 58 0.76 -13.99 -16.49
CA LEU A 58 1.01 -13.15 -17.66
C LEU A 58 2.51 -12.95 -17.91
N LEU A 59 3.31 -13.13 -16.88
CA LEU A 59 4.77 -13.04 -16.93
C LEU A 59 5.37 -14.24 -16.20
N HIS A 60 6.35 -14.89 -16.82
CA HIS A 60 7.09 -15.99 -16.18
C HIS A 60 8.24 -15.41 -15.32
N PRO A 61 8.42 -15.84 -14.07
CA PRO A 61 9.54 -15.40 -13.25
C PRO A 61 10.87 -15.90 -13.82
N SER A 62 11.96 -15.16 -13.59
CA SER A 62 13.30 -15.63 -13.98
C SER A 62 13.79 -16.75 -13.06
N GLU A 63 13.42 -16.69 -11.79
CA GLU A 63 13.81 -17.66 -10.75
C GLU A 63 12.70 -17.78 -9.70
N GLY A 64 12.70 -18.89 -8.94
CA GLY A 64 11.77 -19.12 -7.85
C GLY A 64 10.47 -19.81 -8.27
N ARG A 65 9.52 -19.89 -7.34
CA ARG A 65 8.25 -20.59 -7.53
C ARG A 65 7.07 -19.85 -6.95
N ILE A 66 5.89 -20.16 -7.50
CA ILE A 66 4.59 -19.68 -7.02
C ILE A 66 3.72 -20.90 -6.75
N LEU A 67 3.21 -20.98 -5.53
CA LEU A 67 2.26 -22.02 -5.17
C LEU A 67 0.91 -21.41 -4.82
N PHE A 68 -0.17 -22.06 -5.26
CA PHE A 68 -1.52 -21.85 -4.78
C PHE A 68 -1.90 -23.07 -3.94
N ASP A 69 -2.04 -22.88 -2.61
CA ASP A 69 -1.99 -23.95 -1.62
C ASP A 69 -0.70 -24.78 -1.80
N ASP A 70 -0.81 -26.08 -2.08
CA ASP A 70 0.34 -26.96 -2.33
C ASP A 70 0.63 -27.15 -3.82
N GLN A 71 -0.14 -26.53 -4.71
CA GLN A 71 0.02 -26.66 -6.15
C GLN A 71 1.02 -25.64 -6.69
N ASP A 72 2.10 -26.12 -7.31
CA ASP A 72 3.01 -25.27 -8.07
C ASP A 72 2.32 -24.80 -9.36
N VAL A 73 2.12 -23.48 -9.47
CA VAL A 73 1.46 -22.83 -10.61
C VAL A 73 2.44 -22.01 -11.45
N THR A 74 3.73 -22.12 -11.19
CA THR A 74 4.77 -21.25 -11.80
C THR A 74 4.71 -21.28 -13.32
N ASP A 75 4.56 -22.46 -13.91
CA ASP A 75 4.52 -22.68 -15.36
C ASP A 75 3.10 -22.70 -15.94
N LEU A 76 2.07 -22.56 -15.11
CA LEU A 76 0.69 -22.59 -15.58
C LEU A 76 0.31 -21.25 -16.22
N PRO A 77 -0.37 -21.25 -17.38
CA PRO A 77 -0.91 -20.04 -17.99
C PRO A 77 -2.09 -19.47 -17.16
N PRO A 78 -2.48 -18.19 -17.36
CA PRO A 78 -3.50 -17.51 -16.56
C PRO A 78 -4.86 -18.25 -16.49
N ASP A 79 -5.29 -18.87 -17.58
CA ASP A 79 -6.57 -19.60 -17.66
C ASP A 79 -6.61 -20.85 -16.78
N GLN A 80 -5.44 -21.43 -16.46
CA GLN A 80 -5.32 -22.60 -15.59
C GLN A 80 -5.08 -22.24 -14.11
N ARG A 81 -4.75 -20.97 -13.80
CA ARG A 81 -4.57 -20.50 -12.42
C ARG A 81 -5.87 -20.15 -11.70
N ASN A 82 -6.99 -20.13 -12.42
CA ASN A 82 -8.31 -19.79 -11.90
C ASN A 82 -8.35 -18.48 -11.10
N ILE A 83 -7.88 -17.40 -11.72
CA ILE A 83 -7.78 -16.07 -11.14
C ILE A 83 -8.78 -15.09 -11.77
N ALA A 84 -9.02 -13.96 -11.11
CA ALA A 84 -9.65 -12.79 -11.70
C ALA A 84 -8.70 -11.59 -11.55
N GLN A 85 -8.43 -10.88 -12.65
CA GLN A 85 -7.60 -9.69 -12.65
C GLN A 85 -8.37 -8.50 -13.19
N VAL A 86 -8.36 -7.40 -12.43
CA VAL A 86 -8.88 -6.09 -12.80
C VAL A 86 -7.70 -5.19 -13.10
N PHE A 87 -7.65 -4.70 -14.33
CA PHE A 87 -6.55 -3.85 -14.81
C PHE A 87 -6.79 -2.38 -14.49
N GLN A 88 -5.73 -1.59 -14.52
CA GLN A 88 -5.75 -0.14 -14.32
C GLN A 88 -6.70 0.57 -15.33
N PHE A 89 -6.68 0.12 -16.57
CA PHE A 89 -7.62 0.59 -17.59
C PHE A 89 -8.78 -0.40 -17.77
N PRO A 90 -10.02 0.10 -18.00
CA PRO A 90 -11.18 -0.77 -18.10
C PRO A 90 -11.09 -1.75 -19.27
N VAL A 91 -11.20 -3.04 -18.96
CA VAL A 91 -11.28 -4.11 -19.96
C VAL A 91 -12.72 -4.60 -20.06
N ILE A 92 -13.44 -4.11 -21.07
CA ILE A 92 -14.87 -4.40 -21.30
C ILE A 92 -15.15 -4.66 -22.78
N TYR A 93 -16.31 -5.22 -23.08
CA TYR A 93 -16.82 -5.36 -24.44
C TYR A 93 -17.78 -4.21 -24.75
N ASP A 94 -17.33 -3.22 -25.51
CA ASP A 94 -18.10 -2.01 -25.85
C ASP A 94 -19.40 -2.30 -26.60
N THR A 95 -19.46 -3.40 -27.33
CA THR A 95 -20.64 -3.82 -28.10
C THR A 95 -21.73 -4.49 -27.27
N MET A 96 -21.39 -4.94 -26.07
CA MET A 96 -22.31 -5.61 -25.14
C MET A 96 -23.00 -4.59 -24.23
N SER A 97 -24.16 -5.00 -23.66
CA SER A 97 -24.77 -4.27 -22.55
C SER A 97 -23.93 -4.38 -21.28
N VAL A 98 -24.22 -3.55 -20.27
CA VAL A 98 -23.62 -3.69 -18.93
C VAL A 98 -23.92 -5.05 -18.35
N PHE A 99 -25.19 -5.50 -18.46
CA PHE A 99 -25.59 -6.83 -18.00
C PHE A 99 -24.76 -7.93 -18.67
N ASP A 100 -24.63 -7.92 -19.99
CA ASP A 100 -23.91 -8.95 -20.73
C ASP A 100 -22.40 -8.93 -20.42
N ASN A 101 -21.82 -7.75 -20.20
CA ASN A 101 -20.42 -7.64 -19.72
C ASN A 101 -20.23 -8.34 -18.38
N LEU A 102 -21.13 -8.12 -17.43
CA LEU A 102 -21.08 -8.77 -16.09
C LEU A 102 -21.40 -10.25 -16.17
N ALA A 103 -22.33 -10.66 -17.02
CA ALA A 103 -22.76 -12.05 -17.21
C ALA A 103 -21.71 -12.90 -17.94
N PHE A 104 -20.88 -12.29 -18.79
CA PHE A 104 -19.96 -12.98 -19.68
C PHE A 104 -19.04 -13.99 -19.00
N PRO A 105 -18.36 -13.67 -17.86
CA PRO A 105 -17.49 -14.62 -17.20
C PRO A 105 -18.22 -15.85 -16.66
N LEU A 106 -19.47 -15.71 -16.23
CA LEU A 106 -20.30 -16.82 -15.70
C LEU A 106 -20.84 -17.70 -16.83
N ARG A 107 -21.35 -17.08 -17.90
CA ARG A 107 -21.87 -17.81 -19.09
C ARG A 107 -20.77 -18.64 -19.75
N ASN A 108 -19.54 -18.13 -19.86
CA ASN A 108 -18.39 -18.89 -20.37
C ASN A 108 -18.04 -20.11 -19.55
N ARG A 109 -18.47 -20.17 -18.27
CA ARG A 109 -18.30 -21.30 -17.37
C ARG A 109 -19.52 -22.22 -17.31
N GLY A 110 -20.54 -21.95 -18.12
CA GLY A 110 -21.75 -22.76 -18.18
C GLY A 110 -22.68 -22.60 -16.98
N VAL A 111 -22.55 -21.49 -16.22
CA VAL A 111 -23.47 -21.18 -15.12
C VAL A 111 -24.88 -20.97 -15.69
N VAL A 112 -25.90 -21.56 -15.06
CA VAL A 112 -27.29 -21.48 -15.50
C VAL A 112 -27.86 -20.05 -15.37
N GLU A 113 -28.65 -19.62 -16.33
CA GLU A 113 -29.08 -18.22 -16.49
C GLU A 113 -29.78 -17.61 -15.24
N PRO A 114 -30.61 -18.32 -14.46
CA PRO A 114 -31.18 -17.78 -13.23
C PRO A 114 -30.11 -17.40 -12.20
N GLN A 115 -29.02 -18.17 -12.07
CA GLN A 115 -27.92 -17.87 -11.18
C GLN A 115 -27.07 -16.73 -11.72
N VAL A 116 -26.83 -16.66 -13.04
CA VAL A 116 -26.17 -15.55 -13.71
C VAL A 116 -26.92 -14.24 -13.42
N THR A 117 -28.26 -14.24 -13.63
CA THR A 117 -29.08 -13.06 -13.40
C THR A 117 -29.01 -12.57 -11.95
N ALA A 118 -29.17 -13.47 -10.98
CA ALA A 118 -29.09 -13.14 -9.57
C ALA A 118 -27.73 -12.51 -9.22
N ARG A 119 -26.64 -13.19 -9.63
CA ARG A 119 -25.27 -12.73 -9.31
C ARG A 119 -24.93 -11.41 -10.01
N VAL A 120 -25.38 -11.20 -11.24
CA VAL A 120 -25.20 -9.92 -11.96
C VAL A 120 -25.90 -8.78 -11.22
N HIS A 121 -27.12 -8.98 -10.75
CA HIS A 121 -27.84 -7.96 -9.99
C HIS A 121 -27.14 -7.62 -8.65
N ASP A 122 -26.65 -8.63 -7.91
CA ASP A 122 -25.90 -8.40 -6.67
C ASP A 122 -24.66 -7.53 -6.90
N ILE A 123 -23.90 -7.84 -7.96
CA ILE A 123 -22.70 -7.07 -8.32
C ILE A 123 -23.04 -5.67 -8.84
N ALA A 124 -24.12 -5.56 -9.64
CA ALA A 124 -24.57 -4.28 -10.19
C ALA A 124 -25.04 -3.31 -9.08
N GLU A 125 -25.77 -3.82 -8.08
CA GLU A 125 -26.17 -3.05 -6.91
C GLU A 125 -24.97 -2.58 -6.10
N MET A 126 -24.02 -3.49 -5.84
CA MET A 126 -22.79 -3.16 -5.12
C MET A 126 -21.99 -2.05 -5.81
N LEU A 127 -21.91 -2.04 -7.14
CA LEU A 127 -21.14 -1.07 -7.91
C LEU A 127 -21.93 0.19 -8.31
N ASP A 128 -23.19 0.32 -7.88
CA ASP A 128 -24.11 1.40 -8.28
C ASP A 128 -24.21 1.52 -9.83
N VAL A 129 -24.50 0.40 -10.51
CA VAL A 129 -24.67 0.33 -11.96
C VAL A 129 -25.98 -0.36 -12.38
N THR A 130 -26.88 -0.59 -11.45
CA THR A 130 -28.16 -1.30 -11.68
C THR A 130 -29.01 -0.62 -12.74
N ASP A 131 -29.13 0.72 -12.67
CA ASP A 131 -29.99 1.49 -13.59
C ASP A 131 -29.49 1.49 -15.05
N MET A 132 -28.23 1.08 -15.26
CA MET A 132 -27.62 1.05 -16.59
C MET A 132 -27.41 -0.37 -17.15
N LEU A 133 -27.96 -1.42 -16.51
CA LEU A 133 -27.76 -2.82 -16.92
C LEU A 133 -28.13 -3.08 -18.40
N SER A 134 -29.17 -2.43 -18.90
CA SER A 134 -29.60 -2.55 -20.31
C SER A 134 -28.82 -1.65 -21.27
N THR A 135 -27.98 -0.72 -20.77
CA THR A 135 -27.26 0.24 -21.60
C THR A 135 -26.04 -0.41 -22.25
N ARG A 136 -25.72 -0.05 -23.51
CA ARG A 136 -24.44 -0.48 -24.13
C ARG A 136 -23.26 0.20 -23.51
N ALA A 137 -22.18 -0.56 -23.31
CA ALA A 137 -20.97 -0.08 -22.65
C ALA A 137 -20.19 1.00 -23.44
N SER A 138 -20.34 1.05 -24.76
CA SER A 138 -19.64 2.01 -25.63
C SER A 138 -19.89 3.49 -25.28
N GLY A 139 -21.09 3.83 -24.79
CA GLY A 139 -21.50 5.21 -24.47
C GLY A 139 -21.22 5.64 -23.03
N LEU A 140 -20.63 4.79 -22.21
CA LEU A 140 -20.43 5.07 -20.79
C LEU A 140 -19.17 5.88 -20.52
N SER A 141 -19.19 6.63 -19.40
CA SER A 141 -18.01 7.34 -18.89
C SER A 141 -16.89 6.36 -18.50
N PRO A 142 -15.62 6.81 -18.51
CA PRO A 142 -14.49 5.97 -18.08
C PRO A 142 -14.68 5.38 -16.67
N ASP A 143 -15.27 6.15 -15.75
CA ASP A 143 -15.60 5.72 -14.39
C ASP A 143 -16.58 4.52 -14.39
N ASN A 144 -17.69 4.62 -15.13
CA ASN A 144 -18.64 3.52 -15.25
C ASN A 144 -18.04 2.31 -15.96
N LYS A 145 -17.20 2.51 -16.98
CA LYS A 145 -16.46 1.43 -17.64
C LYS A 145 -15.55 0.70 -16.66
N GLN A 146 -14.88 1.43 -15.78
CA GLN A 146 -14.02 0.82 -14.74
C GLN A 146 -14.82 0.03 -13.70
N LYS A 147 -15.99 0.55 -13.27
CA LYS A 147 -16.91 -0.21 -12.40
C LYS A 147 -17.33 -1.53 -13.04
N ILE A 148 -17.67 -1.52 -14.34
CA ILE A 148 -18.04 -2.74 -15.07
C ILE A 148 -16.84 -3.69 -15.17
N SER A 149 -15.63 -3.19 -15.47
CA SER A 149 -14.41 -3.99 -15.49
C SER A 149 -14.14 -4.67 -14.13
N MET A 150 -14.34 -3.94 -13.01
CA MET A 150 -14.28 -4.49 -11.68
C MET A 150 -15.36 -5.56 -11.45
N GLY A 151 -16.60 -5.29 -11.86
CA GLY A 151 -17.71 -6.22 -11.73
C GLY A 151 -17.46 -7.54 -12.47
N ARG A 152 -16.82 -7.51 -13.62
CA ARG A 152 -16.44 -8.71 -14.37
C ARG A 152 -15.45 -9.60 -13.60
N GLY A 153 -14.56 -9.01 -12.82
CA GLY A 153 -13.67 -9.75 -11.92
C GLY A 153 -14.39 -10.31 -10.70
N LEU A 154 -15.30 -9.51 -10.11
CA LEU A 154 -15.98 -9.80 -8.85
C LEU A 154 -17.22 -10.71 -8.99
N VAL A 155 -17.76 -10.85 -10.21
CA VAL A 155 -18.96 -11.67 -10.44
C VAL A 155 -18.69 -13.16 -10.18
N ARG A 156 -17.43 -13.59 -10.32
CA ARG A 156 -17.00 -14.97 -10.07
C ARG A 156 -16.75 -15.21 -8.59
N ASP A 157 -17.26 -16.30 -8.07
CA ASP A 157 -17.07 -16.78 -6.69
C ASP A 157 -16.19 -18.03 -6.60
N ASP A 158 -15.79 -18.58 -7.75
CA ASP A 158 -14.97 -19.79 -7.88
C ASP A 158 -13.46 -19.53 -8.01
N VAL A 159 -13.02 -18.27 -7.87
CA VAL A 159 -11.61 -17.88 -8.11
C VAL A 159 -10.70 -18.17 -6.92
N ASN A 160 -9.44 -18.51 -7.21
CA ASN A 160 -8.40 -18.66 -6.19
C ASN A 160 -8.01 -17.29 -5.59
N VAL A 161 -7.90 -16.27 -6.43
CA VAL A 161 -7.55 -14.90 -6.03
C VAL A 161 -8.18 -13.87 -6.96
N VAL A 162 -8.58 -12.73 -6.39
CA VAL A 162 -8.98 -11.54 -7.14
C VAL A 162 -7.85 -10.51 -7.01
N MET A 163 -7.34 -10.04 -8.13
CA MET A 163 -6.25 -9.09 -8.19
C MET A 163 -6.71 -7.78 -8.82
N PHE A 164 -6.32 -6.66 -8.21
CA PHE A 164 -6.63 -5.32 -8.66
C PHE A 164 -5.32 -4.56 -8.93
N ASP A 165 -5.08 -4.16 -10.17
CA ASP A 165 -3.93 -3.34 -10.55
C ASP A 165 -4.36 -1.88 -10.68
N GLU A 166 -4.13 -1.08 -9.65
CA GLU A 166 -4.51 0.34 -9.55
C GLU A 166 -5.95 0.66 -10.01
N PRO A 167 -6.97 -0.08 -9.52
CA PRO A 167 -8.31 -0.09 -10.13
C PRO A 167 -9.06 1.22 -9.97
N LEU A 168 -8.65 2.11 -9.08
CA LEU A 168 -9.33 3.38 -8.81
C LEU A 168 -8.65 4.59 -9.46
N THR A 169 -7.58 4.41 -10.24
CA THR A 169 -6.81 5.52 -10.82
C THR A 169 -7.66 6.42 -11.71
N VAL A 170 -8.58 5.85 -12.49
CA VAL A 170 -9.47 6.59 -13.40
C VAL A 170 -10.80 7.03 -12.76
N ILE A 171 -11.03 6.68 -11.49
CA ILE A 171 -12.26 6.99 -10.75
C ILE A 171 -12.20 8.39 -10.14
N ASP A 172 -13.32 9.10 -10.17
CA ASP A 172 -13.46 10.41 -9.52
C ASP A 172 -13.09 10.32 -8.03
N PRO A 173 -12.24 11.23 -7.51
CA PRO A 173 -11.81 11.22 -6.12
C PRO A 173 -12.95 11.14 -5.08
N HIS A 174 -14.09 11.79 -5.35
CA HIS A 174 -15.27 11.75 -4.48
C HIS A 174 -15.93 10.36 -4.41
N LEU A 175 -15.74 9.53 -5.43
CA LEU A 175 -16.29 8.18 -5.49
C LEU A 175 -15.32 7.11 -4.98
N LYS A 176 -14.02 7.39 -4.99
CA LYS A 176 -12.97 6.42 -4.59
C LYS A 176 -13.24 5.82 -3.21
N TRP A 177 -13.56 6.65 -2.20
CA TRP A 177 -13.78 6.16 -0.84
C TRP A 177 -15.00 5.24 -0.75
N LYS A 178 -16.11 5.60 -1.45
CA LYS A 178 -17.36 4.81 -1.47
C LYS A 178 -17.10 3.45 -2.09
N LEU A 179 -16.41 3.42 -3.22
CA LEU A 179 -16.12 2.19 -3.95
C LEU A 179 -15.19 1.28 -3.16
N ARG A 180 -14.15 1.86 -2.53
CA ARG A 180 -13.24 1.12 -1.66
C ARG A 180 -13.94 0.51 -0.43
N SER A 181 -14.84 1.26 0.23
CA SER A 181 -15.65 0.74 1.33
C SER A 181 -16.50 -0.45 0.87
N LYS A 182 -17.15 -0.34 -0.30
CA LYS A 182 -17.94 -1.43 -0.88
C LYS A 182 -17.08 -2.65 -1.24
N LEU A 183 -15.85 -2.46 -1.75
CA LEU A 183 -14.92 -3.56 -1.99
C LEU A 183 -14.53 -4.27 -0.69
N LYS A 184 -14.29 -3.51 0.38
CA LYS A 184 -13.98 -4.10 1.70
C LYS A 184 -15.18 -4.87 2.26
N GLU A 185 -16.39 -4.35 2.16
CA GLU A 185 -17.63 -5.05 2.54
C GLU A 185 -17.82 -6.34 1.74
N LEU A 186 -17.55 -6.30 0.42
CA LEU A 186 -17.60 -7.49 -0.43
C LEU A 186 -16.58 -8.53 0.02
N HIS A 187 -15.32 -8.11 0.26
CA HIS A 187 -14.29 -9.00 0.76
C HIS A 187 -14.74 -9.73 2.03
N GLN A 188 -15.33 -9.00 3.00
CA GLN A 188 -15.85 -9.59 4.24
C GLN A 188 -16.97 -10.61 4.01
N LYS A 189 -17.80 -10.42 2.97
CA LYS A 189 -18.90 -11.35 2.62
C LYS A 189 -18.38 -12.59 1.88
N VAL A 190 -17.50 -12.41 0.91
CA VAL A 190 -17.05 -13.48 0.00
C VAL A 190 -15.83 -14.21 0.57
N ARG A 191 -15.04 -13.57 1.42
CA ARG A 191 -13.76 -14.06 1.99
C ARG A 191 -12.79 -14.60 0.92
N ALA A 192 -12.80 -13.97 -0.26
CA ALA A 192 -11.85 -14.29 -1.32
C ALA A 192 -10.48 -13.72 -0.97
N THR A 193 -9.40 -14.42 -1.28
CA THR A 193 -8.06 -13.83 -1.27
C THR A 193 -8.04 -12.67 -2.27
N MET A 194 -7.75 -11.47 -1.80
CA MET A 194 -7.71 -10.26 -2.62
C MET A 194 -6.36 -9.57 -2.53
N ILE A 195 -5.78 -9.24 -3.68
CA ILE A 195 -4.53 -8.48 -3.79
C ILE A 195 -4.83 -7.16 -4.47
N TYR A 196 -4.57 -6.06 -3.78
CA TYR A 196 -4.82 -4.71 -4.24
C TYR A 196 -3.51 -3.96 -4.45
N VAL A 197 -3.16 -3.67 -5.69
CA VAL A 197 -1.95 -2.90 -6.05
C VAL A 197 -2.32 -1.44 -6.16
N THR A 198 -1.58 -0.58 -5.46
CA THR A 198 -1.75 0.87 -5.53
C THR A 198 -0.46 1.61 -5.15
N HIS A 199 -0.35 2.86 -5.55
CA HIS A 199 0.64 3.81 -5.04
C HIS A 199 0.02 4.79 -4.01
N ASP A 200 -1.30 4.74 -3.81
CA ASP A 200 -2.02 5.57 -2.82
C ASP A 200 -2.06 4.85 -1.47
N GLN A 201 -1.37 5.42 -0.48
CA GLN A 201 -1.34 4.89 0.87
C GLN A 201 -2.73 4.81 1.51
N THR A 202 -3.62 5.77 1.22
CA THR A 202 -4.97 5.78 1.80
C THR A 202 -5.79 4.59 1.28
N GLU A 203 -5.62 4.24 0.00
CA GLU A 203 -6.26 3.07 -0.59
C GLU A 203 -5.76 1.78 0.09
N ALA A 204 -4.43 1.60 0.18
CA ALA A 204 -3.83 0.42 0.79
C ALA A 204 -4.21 0.24 2.26
N LEU A 205 -4.00 1.29 3.08
CA LEU A 205 -4.20 1.24 4.54
C LEU A 205 -5.67 1.10 4.96
N THR A 206 -6.63 1.48 4.10
CA THR A 206 -8.07 1.36 4.44
C THR A 206 -8.72 0.09 3.88
N PHE A 207 -8.13 -0.51 2.85
CA PHE A 207 -8.64 -1.75 2.25
C PHE A 207 -8.06 -2.99 2.93
N ALA A 208 -6.74 -3.08 3.07
CA ALA A 208 -6.03 -4.32 3.39
C ALA A 208 -6.00 -4.66 4.88
N ASP A 209 -5.94 -5.96 5.18
CA ASP A 209 -5.62 -6.49 6.50
C ASP A 209 -4.11 -6.46 6.73
N GLN A 210 -3.33 -6.71 5.66
CA GLN A 210 -1.88 -6.58 5.64
C GLN A 210 -1.42 -5.83 4.38
N VAL A 211 -0.44 -4.97 4.55
CA VAL A 211 0.17 -4.21 3.45
C VAL A 211 1.63 -4.63 3.29
N VAL A 212 1.99 -4.97 2.08
CA VAL A 212 3.37 -5.25 1.64
C VAL A 212 3.94 -3.98 1.04
N VAL A 213 4.88 -3.36 1.72
CA VAL A 213 5.55 -2.14 1.24
C VAL A 213 6.76 -2.53 0.42
N MET A 214 6.79 -2.09 -0.83
CA MET A 214 7.86 -2.38 -1.79
C MET A 214 8.65 -1.14 -2.16
N GLN A 215 9.96 -1.31 -2.30
CA GLN A 215 10.90 -0.31 -2.83
C GLN A 215 11.96 -1.01 -3.66
N ASP A 216 12.28 -0.48 -4.84
CA ASP A 216 13.39 -0.92 -5.72
C ASP A 216 13.46 -2.45 -5.94
N GLY A 217 12.29 -3.07 -6.17
CA GLY A 217 12.15 -4.51 -6.41
C GLY A 217 12.22 -5.40 -5.17
N GLU A 218 12.21 -4.83 -3.98
CA GLU A 218 12.30 -5.53 -2.70
C GLU A 218 11.07 -5.27 -1.82
N ILE A 219 10.77 -6.22 -0.94
CA ILE A 219 9.83 -6.01 0.15
C ILE A 219 10.60 -5.40 1.32
N VAL A 220 10.23 -4.17 1.70
CA VAL A 220 10.87 -3.45 2.81
C VAL A 220 10.22 -3.79 4.15
N GLN A 221 8.88 -3.87 4.18
CA GLN A 221 8.14 -4.24 5.38
C GLN A 221 6.77 -4.82 5.00
N ILE A 222 6.33 -5.79 5.79
CA ILE A 222 4.97 -6.33 5.77
C ILE A 222 4.36 -6.08 7.15
N GLY A 223 3.13 -5.63 7.19
CA GLY A 223 2.44 -5.42 8.47
C GLY A 223 1.01 -4.93 8.28
N THR A 224 0.28 -4.88 9.38
CA THR A 224 -1.02 -4.21 9.43
C THR A 224 -0.86 -2.70 9.22
N PRO A 225 -1.92 -1.98 8.82
CA PRO A 225 -1.88 -0.52 8.72
C PRO A 225 -1.33 0.18 9.98
N VAL A 226 -1.72 -0.31 11.15
CA VAL A 226 -1.28 0.23 12.45
C VAL A 226 0.22 -0.01 12.66
N GLU A 227 0.72 -1.23 12.43
CA GLU A 227 2.15 -1.56 12.58
C GLU A 227 3.03 -0.73 11.64
N LEU A 228 2.62 -0.54 10.38
CA LEU A 228 3.37 0.27 9.42
C LEU A 228 3.41 1.76 9.81
N PHE A 229 2.33 2.25 10.42
CA PHE A 229 2.28 3.63 10.89
C PHE A 229 3.05 3.82 12.21
N GLU A 230 2.78 2.99 13.22
CA GLU A 230 3.36 3.16 14.55
C GLU A 230 4.78 2.63 14.67
N ARG A 231 5.13 1.57 13.93
CA ARG A 231 6.41 0.84 14.05
C ARG A 231 7.10 0.62 12.71
N PRO A 232 7.41 1.69 11.95
CA PRO A 232 8.14 1.54 10.71
C PRO A 232 9.53 0.94 10.97
N GLN A 233 9.85 -0.16 10.28
CA GLN A 233 11.14 -0.84 10.40
C GLN A 233 12.24 -0.18 9.56
N HIS A 234 11.84 0.64 8.59
CA HIS A 234 12.74 1.35 7.69
C HIS A 234 12.32 2.81 7.55
N THR A 235 13.28 3.73 7.41
CA THR A 235 13.02 5.17 7.23
C THR A 235 12.14 5.45 6.02
N PHE A 236 12.32 4.69 4.95
CA PHE A 236 11.44 4.78 3.78
C PHE A 236 9.96 4.54 4.14
N VAL A 237 9.66 3.49 4.91
CA VAL A 237 8.27 3.18 5.33
C VAL A 237 7.71 4.31 6.19
N GLY A 238 8.50 4.79 7.16
CA GLY A 238 8.11 5.92 8.01
C GLY A 238 7.82 7.20 7.22
N HIS A 239 8.64 7.49 6.21
CA HIS A 239 8.46 8.68 5.34
C HIS A 239 7.32 8.50 4.34
N PHE A 240 7.20 7.32 3.75
CA PHE A 240 6.21 7.02 2.69
C PHE A 240 4.78 6.87 3.24
N ILE A 241 4.63 6.35 4.47
CA ILE A 241 3.34 6.18 5.15
C ILE A 241 3.12 7.34 6.13
N GLY A 242 2.06 8.10 5.91
CA GLY A 242 1.69 9.29 6.68
C GLY A 242 1.72 10.56 5.83
N SER A 243 0.90 11.55 6.20
CA SER A 243 0.84 12.85 5.52
C SER A 243 0.64 13.97 6.55
N PRO A 244 1.73 14.67 6.91
CA PRO A 244 3.10 14.55 6.41
C PRO A 244 3.81 13.27 6.85
N GLY A 245 4.83 12.83 6.08
CA GLY A 245 5.66 11.68 6.42
C GLY A 245 6.53 11.90 7.66
N MET A 246 7.07 10.83 8.22
CA MET A 246 7.95 10.85 9.39
C MET A 246 9.15 11.79 9.18
N ASN A 247 9.49 12.58 10.18
CA ASN A 247 10.75 13.30 10.23
C ASN A 247 11.90 12.30 10.34
N ILE A 248 12.92 12.47 9.51
CA ILE A 248 14.15 11.67 9.51
C ILE A 248 15.30 12.67 9.70
N LEU A 249 15.95 12.61 10.85
CA LEU A 249 16.86 13.63 11.31
C LEU A 249 18.24 13.03 11.60
N PRO A 250 19.32 13.43 10.90
CA PRO A 250 20.66 12.99 11.22
C PRO A 250 20.98 13.27 12.71
N CYS A 251 21.59 12.33 13.39
CA CYS A 251 21.92 12.47 14.81
C CYS A 251 23.30 11.86 15.13
N ASP A 252 23.87 12.30 16.26
CA ASP A 252 25.07 11.72 16.83
C ASP A 252 24.72 10.70 17.92
N ILE A 253 25.54 9.67 18.05
CA ILE A 253 25.46 8.71 19.15
C ILE A 253 26.71 8.84 19.99
N ARG A 254 26.54 9.12 21.30
CA ARG A 254 27.64 9.22 22.29
C ARG A 254 27.23 8.49 23.55
N ASP A 255 28.09 7.60 24.04
CA ASP A 255 27.88 6.84 25.28
C ASP A 255 26.48 6.16 25.36
N GLY A 256 25.99 5.63 24.25
CA GLY A 256 24.68 4.96 24.19
C GLY A 256 23.46 5.91 24.20
N HIS A 257 23.67 7.21 24.02
CA HIS A 257 22.62 8.23 23.95
C HIS A 257 22.61 8.92 22.59
N ALA A 258 21.41 9.28 22.11
CA ALA A 258 21.24 10.03 20.87
C ALA A 258 21.24 11.54 21.13
N PHE A 259 21.91 12.29 20.25
CA PHE A 259 21.97 13.74 20.30
C PHE A 259 21.52 14.36 18.97
N LEU A 260 20.63 15.33 19.04
CA LEU A 260 20.18 16.13 17.90
C LEU A 260 20.60 17.59 18.12
N ALA A 261 21.36 18.15 17.18
CA ALA A 261 21.93 19.49 17.33
C ALA A 261 22.62 19.73 18.69
N GLY A 262 23.32 18.71 19.21
CA GLY A 262 24.02 18.77 20.49
C GLY A 262 23.15 18.61 21.76
N GLN A 263 21.83 18.47 21.61
CA GLN A 263 20.89 18.22 22.71
C GLN A 263 20.56 16.73 22.80
N PRO A 264 20.49 16.14 24.02
CA PRO A 264 20.12 14.75 24.18
C PRO A 264 18.64 14.53 23.81
N VAL A 265 18.36 13.40 23.15
CA VAL A 265 17.01 12.99 22.78
C VAL A 265 16.73 11.61 23.37
N GLU A 266 15.63 11.49 24.09
CA GLU A 266 15.16 10.21 24.64
C GLU A 266 14.51 9.36 23.55
N LEU A 267 14.79 8.04 23.57
CA LEU A 267 14.35 7.08 22.58
C LEU A 267 13.46 5.99 23.16
N GLU A 268 12.67 5.35 22.29
CA GLU A 268 12.06 4.06 22.60
C GLU A 268 13.12 2.95 22.59
N GLY A 269 13.38 2.36 23.76
CA GLY A 269 14.28 1.21 23.88
C GLY A 269 15.78 1.54 23.89
N ALA A 270 16.60 0.49 23.95
CA ALA A 270 18.03 0.59 23.95
C ALA A 270 18.60 0.69 22.53
N ILE A 271 19.68 1.42 22.36
CA ILE A 271 20.40 1.53 21.08
C ILE A 271 21.19 0.25 20.85
N ARG A 272 20.96 -0.43 19.73
CA ARG A 272 21.79 -1.55 19.29
C ARG A 272 23.17 -1.04 18.88
N PRO A 273 24.26 -1.69 19.34
CA PRO A 273 25.59 -1.40 18.83
C PRO A 273 25.66 -1.59 17.31
N GLY A 274 26.46 -0.79 16.63
CA GLY A 274 26.68 -0.90 15.18
C GLY A 274 27.27 0.37 14.61
N ASP A 275 27.84 0.26 13.44
CA ASP A 275 28.35 1.36 12.64
C ASP A 275 27.29 1.76 11.60
N GLY A 276 27.49 2.88 10.93
CA GLY A 276 26.60 3.40 9.89
C GLY A 276 25.98 4.76 10.23
N LYS A 277 25.29 5.34 9.26
CA LYS A 277 24.64 6.65 9.39
C LYS A 277 23.47 6.55 10.36
N ALA A 278 23.58 7.25 11.50
CA ALA A 278 22.52 7.29 12.51
C ALA A 278 21.51 8.41 12.19
N GLU A 279 20.23 8.06 12.26
CA GLU A 279 19.11 8.98 12.02
C GLU A 279 18.00 8.74 13.05
N LEU A 280 17.42 9.82 13.57
CA LEU A 280 16.22 9.76 14.39
C LEU A 280 14.98 9.78 13.49
N GLY A 281 14.01 8.92 13.77
CA GLY A 281 12.70 8.93 13.16
C GLY A 281 11.63 9.29 14.18
N ILE A 282 10.84 10.32 13.88
CA ILE A 282 9.66 10.69 14.66
C ILE A 282 8.56 11.25 13.76
N ARG A 283 7.33 10.80 13.98
CA ARG A 283 6.21 11.35 13.21
C ARG A 283 5.84 12.75 13.67
N PRO A 284 5.39 13.62 12.75
CA PRO A 284 4.99 15.00 13.07
C PRO A 284 3.90 15.10 14.16
N GLU A 285 3.04 14.09 14.27
CA GLU A 285 1.97 13.99 15.27
C GLU A 285 2.52 13.82 16.70
N PHE A 286 3.75 13.33 16.84
CA PHE A 286 4.42 13.09 18.13
C PHE A 286 5.50 14.14 18.45
N VAL A 287 5.54 15.21 17.67
CA VAL A 287 6.36 16.40 17.92
C VAL A 287 5.45 17.50 18.48
N SER A 288 5.70 17.93 19.71
CA SER A 288 4.95 19.01 20.33
C SER A 288 5.77 20.29 20.45
N LEU A 289 5.09 21.43 20.36
CA LEU A 289 5.66 22.74 20.64
C LEU A 289 5.50 23.05 22.13
N SER A 290 6.54 23.58 22.77
CA SER A 290 6.55 23.92 24.18
C SER A 290 7.48 25.10 24.49
N ASP A 291 7.59 25.48 25.78
CA ASP A 291 8.48 26.52 26.24
C ASP A 291 9.90 26.02 26.55
N THR A 292 10.08 24.70 26.59
CA THR A 292 11.36 24.02 26.89
C THR A 292 11.58 22.87 25.93
N GLY A 293 12.84 22.46 25.72
CA GLY A 293 13.22 21.37 24.82
C GLY A 293 14.18 21.83 23.73
N LEU A 294 14.09 21.23 22.57
CA LEU A 294 14.97 21.49 21.43
C LEU A 294 14.62 22.85 20.79
N PRO A 295 15.52 23.86 20.80
CA PRO A 295 15.23 25.19 20.25
C PRO A 295 15.04 25.11 18.73
N ALA A 296 14.00 25.77 18.24
CA ALA A 296 13.63 25.78 16.84
C ALA A 296 13.02 27.12 16.43
N THR A 297 13.09 27.45 15.13
CA THR A 297 12.45 28.63 14.55
C THR A 297 11.36 28.19 13.59
N VAL A 298 10.17 28.76 13.70
CA VAL A 298 9.04 28.46 12.80
C VAL A 298 9.34 28.98 11.41
N ARG A 299 9.44 28.09 10.43
CA ARG A 299 9.69 28.42 9.03
C ARG A 299 8.40 28.67 8.26
N LYS A 300 7.40 27.81 8.45
CA LYS A 300 6.13 27.85 7.72
C LYS A 300 5.03 27.21 8.55
N VAL A 301 3.82 27.76 8.44
CA VAL A 301 2.60 27.17 8.96
C VAL A 301 1.63 26.94 7.80
N SER A 302 1.07 25.74 7.72
CA SER A 302 0.06 25.35 6.73
C SER A 302 -1.18 24.86 7.47
N ASP A 303 -2.26 25.65 7.39
CA ASP A 303 -3.57 25.25 7.91
C ASP A 303 -4.24 24.28 6.91
N VAL A 304 -4.59 23.09 7.36
CA VAL A 304 -5.28 22.08 6.55
C VAL A 304 -6.73 21.88 7.00
N GLY A 305 -7.27 22.85 7.73
CA GLY A 305 -8.65 22.93 8.18
C GLY A 305 -8.87 22.28 9.56
N ARG A 306 -8.47 21.05 9.77
CA ARG A 306 -8.62 20.35 11.07
C ARG A 306 -7.40 20.47 11.98
N HIS A 307 -6.22 20.75 11.43
CA HIS A 307 -4.98 20.94 12.15
C HIS A 307 -4.00 21.79 11.35
N ASN A 308 -2.95 22.24 12.00
CA ASN A 308 -1.85 22.96 11.39
C ASN A 308 -0.65 22.03 11.22
N VAL A 309 -0.02 22.07 10.05
CA VAL A 309 1.31 21.50 9.83
C VAL A 309 2.32 22.62 10.00
N ILE A 310 3.15 22.52 11.03
CA ILE A 310 4.13 23.52 11.41
C ILE A 310 5.51 23.01 11.02
N GLU A 311 6.15 23.67 10.08
CA GLU A 311 7.52 23.40 9.67
C GLU A 311 8.46 24.29 10.46
N THR A 312 9.38 23.70 11.21
CA THR A 312 10.39 24.40 12.02
C THR A 312 11.78 24.06 11.55
N MET A 313 12.75 24.92 11.89
CA MET A 313 14.17 24.70 11.66
C MET A 313 14.87 24.50 13.00
N VAL A 314 15.54 23.37 13.16
CA VAL A 314 16.46 23.04 14.26
C VAL A 314 17.86 23.02 13.69
N ALA A 315 18.68 24.00 13.97
CA ALA A 315 19.91 24.25 13.20
C ALA A 315 19.61 24.26 11.70
N ASP A 316 20.21 23.37 10.91
CA ASP A 316 19.99 23.26 9.46
C ASP A 316 18.95 22.20 9.08
N MET A 317 18.25 21.60 10.06
CA MET A 317 17.29 20.50 9.83
C MET A 317 15.86 21.00 9.87
N SER A 318 15.05 20.59 8.88
CA SER A 318 13.61 20.83 8.88
C SER A 318 12.90 19.76 9.72
N VAL A 319 12.11 20.21 10.70
CA VAL A 319 11.28 19.35 11.57
C VAL A 319 9.83 19.78 11.44
N LYS A 320 8.95 18.85 11.10
CA LYS A 320 7.51 19.07 11.02
C LYS A 320 6.83 18.63 12.30
N ALA A 321 5.86 19.42 12.75
CA ALA A 321 4.94 19.09 13.84
C ALA A 321 3.50 19.26 13.36
N VAL A 322 2.59 18.46 13.92
CA VAL A 322 1.15 18.60 13.69
C VAL A 322 0.49 19.09 14.99
N SER A 323 -0.33 20.13 14.89
CA SER A 323 -1.00 20.72 16.05
C SER A 323 -2.43 21.15 15.73
N GLU A 324 -3.37 20.75 16.59
CA GLU A 324 -4.77 21.24 16.55
C GLU A 324 -4.91 22.61 17.21
N LYS A 325 -3.89 23.06 17.95
CA LYS A 325 -3.88 24.36 18.63
C LYS A 325 -3.55 25.47 17.64
N ARG A 326 -3.80 26.72 18.06
CA ARG A 326 -3.37 27.89 17.30
C ARG A 326 -1.87 27.82 17.03
N ALA A 327 -1.50 27.89 15.77
CA ALA A 327 -0.11 27.85 15.36
C ALA A 327 0.63 29.18 15.72
N PRO A 328 1.92 29.12 16.06
CA PRO A 328 2.75 30.29 16.20
C PRO A 328 2.95 31.02 14.86
N GLU A 329 3.34 32.30 14.91
CA GLU A 329 3.65 33.06 13.71
C GLU A 329 4.97 32.57 13.06
N GLN A 330 5.10 32.80 11.76
CA GLN A 330 6.35 32.54 11.06
C GLN A 330 7.48 33.40 11.64
N GLY A 331 8.65 32.83 11.88
CA GLY A 331 9.79 33.43 12.53
C GLY A 331 9.80 33.34 14.05
N ALA A 332 8.72 32.86 14.67
CA ALA A 332 8.66 32.69 16.12
C ALA A 332 9.70 31.64 16.59
N GLN A 333 10.32 31.97 17.74
CA GLN A 333 11.19 31.02 18.45
C GLN A 333 10.31 30.08 19.31
N VAL A 334 10.50 28.81 19.17
CA VAL A 334 9.77 27.76 19.88
C VAL A 334 10.72 26.66 20.34
N HIS A 335 10.26 25.79 21.20
CA HIS A 335 10.98 24.56 21.52
C HIS A 335 10.16 23.35 21.10
N LEU A 336 10.86 22.31 20.67
CA LEU A 336 10.24 21.05 20.27
C LEU A 336 10.52 19.97 21.33
N ASN A 337 9.48 19.25 21.70
CA ASN A 337 9.59 18.03 22.50
C ASN A 337 9.20 16.82 21.66
N PHE A 338 10.05 15.84 21.63
CA PHE A 338 9.83 14.55 20.99
C PHE A 338 9.28 13.57 22.00
N MET A 339 8.20 12.89 21.63
CA MET A 339 7.60 11.85 22.48
C MET A 339 8.53 10.62 22.52
N PRO A 340 9.13 10.27 23.68
CA PRO A 340 10.23 9.29 23.73
C PRO A 340 9.85 7.91 23.16
N HIS A 341 8.66 7.38 23.52
CA HIS A 341 8.19 6.08 23.05
C HIS A 341 7.75 6.05 21.56
N GLN A 342 7.81 7.19 20.88
CA GLN A 342 7.57 7.33 19.44
C GLN A 342 8.81 7.79 18.68
N THR A 343 9.93 7.98 19.37
CA THR A 343 11.21 8.40 18.79
C THR A 343 12.13 7.18 18.68
N ARG A 344 12.54 6.86 17.46
CA ARG A 344 13.34 5.68 17.14
C ARG A 344 14.64 6.04 16.47
N LEU A 345 15.65 5.21 16.68
CA LEU A 345 16.91 5.30 15.97
C LEU A 345 16.93 4.34 14.78
N TYR A 346 17.45 4.84 13.67
CA TYR A 346 17.71 4.06 12.46
C TYR A 346 19.20 4.14 12.12
N ARG A 347 19.74 3.05 11.54
CA ARG A 347 21.07 3.02 10.94
C ARG A 347 20.97 2.54 9.51
N ASP A 348 21.52 3.32 8.57
CA ASP A 348 21.44 3.02 7.15
C ASP A 348 19.99 2.71 6.68
N GLY A 349 19.03 3.44 7.25
CA GLY A 349 17.61 3.31 6.98
C GLY A 349 16.88 2.26 7.83
N TRP A 350 17.55 1.31 8.49
CA TRP A 350 16.91 0.24 9.27
C TRP A 350 16.84 0.56 10.76
N ILE A 351 15.77 0.10 11.42
CA ILE A 351 15.57 0.32 12.86
C ILE A 351 16.73 -0.24 13.68
N ALA A 352 17.29 0.59 14.54
CA ALA A 352 18.45 0.28 15.38
C ALA A 352 18.17 0.38 16.90
N THR A 353 16.90 0.45 17.29
CA THR A 353 16.48 0.32 18.69
C THR A 353 15.89 -1.05 18.97
N GLU A 354 16.08 -1.57 20.19
CA GLU A 354 15.37 -2.76 20.65
C GLU A 354 13.99 -2.35 21.17
N ALA A 355 12.94 -3.09 20.76
CA ALA A 355 11.64 -2.91 21.38
C ALA A 355 11.75 -3.23 22.90
N ARG A 356 11.23 -2.37 23.75
CA ARG A 356 11.00 -2.76 25.15
C ARG A 356 9.98 -3.91 25.16
N ALA A 357 10.38 -5.02 25.78
CA ALA A 357 9.54 -6.20 26.00
C ALA A 357 8.28 -5.85 26.80
#